data_aacb1260a68b646ecac5d2cf8326f423
#
_entry.id   aacb1260a68b646ecac5d2cf8326f423
#
_cell.length_a   1.000
_cell.length_b   1.000
_cell.length_c   1.000
_cell.angle_alpha   90.00
_cell.angle_beta   90.00
_cell.angle_gamma   90.00
#
_symmetry.space_group_name_H-M   'P 1'
#
loop_
_entity.id
_entity.type
_entity.pdbx_description
1 polymer ?
#
loop_
_entity_poly.entity_id
_entity_poly.type
_entity_poly.pdbx_seq_one_letter_code
_entity_poly.pdbx_strand_id
1 'polypeptide(L)'
;MELKRVVVTGLGAITPVGNDVPEFWENLVNGVSGAGPITHFDASQFKTQFACEVKNFDVTKYIDRKEARKMDLYTQYAVAVAKEAVSDSGLDVEKEDLNRIGVIFGAGIGGIHTFEEEVGNYYTHKEIGPKFNPFFIPKMISDIAAGQISIMYGFHGPNYATCSAFATSTNAIADAFNLIRLGKANVIVSGGSEAAIFPAGVGGFNAMHALSTRNDEPSKASRPFSASRDGFIMGEGGGCLILEELEHAKARGAKIYAEVAGVGMSADAHHLTASHPEGLGAKLVMLNALEDAEMDPKEVDYINVHGTSTPVGDISEAKAIKEVFGDHAYELNISSTKSMTGHLLGAAGAVESIASILAIKNGIVPPTINHEEGDNDENIDYDLNFTFNKAQKREVNVALSNTFGFGGHNACVIFKKYAE
;
A
#
# COMPACT_ATOMS: atom_id res chain seq x y z
N MET A 1 4.70 -26.57 -17.50
CA MET A 1 5.10 -26.48 -16.07
C MET A 1 3.81 -26.17 -15.34
N GLU A 2 3.44 -26.97 -14.37
CA GLU A 2 2.29 -26.66 -13.52
C GLU A 2 2.64 -25.51 -12.58
N LEU A 3 1.79 -24.49 -12.55
CA LEU A 3 1.98 -23.33 -11.69
C LEU A 3 1.61 -23.71 -10.25
N LYS A 4 2.40 -23.28 -9.28
CA LYS A 4 2.16 -23.54 -7.87
C LYS A 4 1.14 -22.55 -7.30
N ARG A 5 0.33 -23.01 -6.36
CA ARG A 5 -0.58 -22.12 -5.60
C ARG A 5 0.22 -21.33 -4.57
N VAL A 6 -0.17 -20.10 -4.35
CA VAL A 6 0.50 -19.16 -3.44
C VAL A 6 -0.49 -18.64 -2.40
N VAL A 7 -0.10 -18.72 -1.14
CA VAL A 7 -0.92 -18.30 0.00
C VAL A 7 -0.22 -17.23 0.83
N VAL A 8 -0.98 -16.51 1.62
CA VAL A 8 -0.50 -15.51 2.58
C VAL A 8 -0.52 -16.12 3.97
N THR A 9 0.65 -16.21 4.60
CA THR A 9 0.81 -16.86 5.91
C THR A 9 1.14 -15.89 7.03
N GLY A 10 1.58 -14.68 6.72
CA GLY A 10 1.89 -13.65 7.72
C GLY A 10 1.62 -12.24 7.22
N LEU A 11 1.27 -11.36 8.14
CA LEU A 11 0.94 -9.96 7.91
C LEU A 11 1.68 -9.07 8.90
N GLY A 12 2.07 -7.87 8.45
CA GLY A 12 2.63 -6.82 9.30
C GLY A 12 2.26 -5.44 8.77
N ALA A 13 1.89 -4.53 9.67
CA ALA A 13 1.45 -3.19 9.28
C ALA A 13 1.88 -2.13 10.30
N ILE A 14 2.37 -1.01 9.78
CA ILE A 14 2.54 0.25 10.51
C ILE A 14 1.88 1.33 9.68
N THR A 15 0.87 1.98 10.25
CA THR A 15 0.01 2.92 9.52
C THR A 15 -0.38 4.10 10.41
N PRO A 16 -0.92 5.17 9.85
CA PRO A 16 -1.43 6.30 10.63
C PRO A 16 -2.58 5.95 11.59
N VAL A 17 -3.20 4.78 11.41
CA VAL A 17 -4.33 4.30 12.23
C VAL A 17 -4.03 3.00 12.99
N GLY A 18 -2.76 2.62 13.10
CA GLY A 18 -2.35 1.47 13.90
C GLY A 18 -0.91 1.05 13.64
N ASN A 19 -0.19 0.66 14.70
CA ASN A 19 1.21 0.25 14.67
C ASN A 19 1.40 -1.28 14.65
N ASP A 20 0.32 -2.02 14.52
CA ASP A 20 0.27 -3.45 14.25
C ASP A 20 -1.00 -3.81 13.46
N VAL A 21 -1.08 -5.02 12.98
CA VAL A 21 -2.23 -5.48 12.18
C VAL A 21 -3.55 -5.48 12.96
N PRO A 22 -3.62 -5.92 14.23
CA PRO A 22 -4.86 -5.85 15.01
C PRO A 22 -5.39 -4.42 15.20
N GLU A 23 -4.55 -3.48 15.62
CA GLU A 23 -4.93 -2.07 15.81
C GLU A 23 -5.35 -1.42 14.48
N PHE A 24 -4.58 -1.66 13.42
CA PHE A 24 -4.91 -1.20 12.07
C PHE A 24 -6.30 -1.67 11.65
N TRP A 25 -6.61 -2.96 11.80
CA TRP A 25 -7.91 -3.50 11.41
C TRP A 25 -9.06 -2.94 12.25
N GLU A 26 -8.91 -2.89 13.55
CA GLU A 26 -9.93 -2.35 14.46
C GLU A 26 -10.27 -0.91 14.08
N ASN A 27 -9.27 -0.07 13.86
CA ASN A 27 -9.46 1.33 13.49
C ASN A 27 -10.04 1.50 12.08
N LEU A 28 -9.71 0.64 11.11
CA LEU A 28 -10.36 0.64 9.81
C LEU A 28 -11.86 0.34 9.91
N VAL A 29 -12.23 -0.71 10.64
CA VAL A 29 -13.65 -1.09 10.81
C VAL A 29 -14.44 0.01 11.52
N ASN A 30 -13.80 0.70 12.46
CA ASN A 30 -14.42 1.81 13.22
C ASN A 30 -14.42 3.15 12.47
N GLY A 31 -13.85 3.22 11.26
CA GLY A 31 -13.83 4.46 10.48
C GLY A 31 -12.95 5.57 11.07
N VAL A 32 -11.85 5.20 11.71
CA VAL A 32 -10.94 6.17 12.35
C VAL A 32 -10.07 6.86 11.32
N SER A 33 -10.09 8.20 11.30
CA SER A 33 -9.19 9.00 10.47
C SER A 33 -7.81 9.13 11.10
N GLY A 34 -6.76 8.85 10.30
CA GLY A 34 -5.37 9.06 10.70
C GLY A 34 -4.86 10.49 10.51
N ALA A 35 -5.65 11.35 9.86
CA ALA A 35 -5.23 12.70 9.51
C ALA A 35 -5.12 13.63 10.73
N GLY A 36 -4.10 14.47 10.71
CA GLY A 36 -3.85 15.48 11.73
C GLY A 36 -2.81 16.50 11.26
N PRO A 37 -2.55 17.55 12.04
CA PRO A 37 -1.49 18.51 11.73
C PRO A 37 -0.14 17.81 11.53
N ILE A 38 0.66 18.29 10.57
CA ILE A 38 2.03 17.81 10.39
C ILE A 38 2.86 18.18 11.63
N THR A 39 3.58 17.18 12.16
CA THR A 39 4.46 17.34 13.34
C THR A 39 5.93 17.14 13.02
N HIS A 40 6.27 16.53 11.89
CA HIS A 40 7.66 16.27 11.49
C HIS A 40 8.46 17.54 11.19
N PHE A 41 7.78 18.62 10.77
CA PHE A 41 8.38 19.93 10.50
C PHE A 41 7.35 21.05 10.65
N ASP A 42 7.80 22.30 10.64
CA ASP A 42 6.90 23.47 10.62
C ASP A 42 6.27 23.65 9.24
N ALA A 43 5.01 23.26 9.11
CA ALA A 43 4.25 23.34 7.86
C ALA A 43 3.46 24.66 7.70
N SER A 44 3.63 25.64 8.57
CA SER A 44 2.81 26.87 8.60
C SER A 44 2.83 27.68 7.30
N GLN A 45 3.87 27.56 6.49
CA GLN A 45 4.00 28.23 5.20
C GLN A 45 3.59 27.36 4.00
N PHE A 46 3.20 26.12 4.21
CA PHE A 46 2.77 25.20 3.16
C PHE A 46 1.27 25.34 2.90
N LYS A 47 0.87 25.09 1.65
CA LYS A 47 -0.57 25.08 1.29
C LYS A 47 -1.33 23.99 2.03
N THR A 48 -0.71 22.82 2.19
CA THR A 48 -1.23 21.71 2.99
C THR A 48 -0.42 21.62 4.28
N GLN A 49 -1.10 21.68 5.43
CA GLN A 49 -0.50 21.72 6.76
C GLN A 49 -0.84 20.48 7.60
N PHE A 50 -1.37 19.45 6.97
CA PHE A 50 -1.80 18.21 7.62
C PHE A 50 -1.40 17.01 6.77
N ALA A 51 -1.31 15.86 7.43
CA ALA A 51 -0.98 14.58 6.83
C ALA A 51 -1.49 13.44 7.70
N CYS A 52 -1.35 12.21 7.22
CA CYS A 52 -1.55 10.99 8.00
C CYS A 52 -0.19 10.45 8.43
N GLU A 53 0.35 10.99 9.52
CA GLU A 53 1.60 10.54 10.13
C GLU A 53 1.40 9.28 10.98
N VAL A 54 2.40 8.42 11.01
CA VAL A 54 2.47 7.30 11.97
C VAL A 54 2.66 7.88 13.38
N LYS A 55 1.86 7.41 14.33
CA LYS A 55 1.86 7.92 15.70
C LYS A 55 2.56 6.97 16.64
N ASN A 56 3.34 7.52 17.59
CA ASN A 56 3.98 6.75 18.67
C ASN A 56 4.87 5.58 18.20
N PHE A 57 5.48 5.70 17.02
CA PHE A 57 6.40 4.70 16.51
C PHE A 57 7.70 4.70 17.32
N ASP A 58 8.00 3.56 17.91
CA ASP A 58 9.26 3.33 18.64
C ASP A 58 10.08 2.25 17.92
N VAL A 59 11.03 2.69 17.13
CA VAL A 59 11.92 1.81 16.36
C VAL A 59 12.71 0.84 17.25
N THR A 60 12.95 1.20 18.53
CA THR A 60 13.75 0.36 19.45
C THR A 60 13.06 -0.95 19.82
N LYS A 61 11.76 -1.06 19.61
CA LYS A 61 11.03 -2.34 19.71
C LYS A 61 11.42 -3.36 18.64
N TYR A 62 11.97 -2.87 17.52
CA TYR A 62 12.26 -3.69 16.35
C TYR A 62 13.75 -3.77 16.04
N ILE A 63 14.49 -2.69 16.21
CA ILE A 63 15.89 -2.56 15.78
C ILE A 63 16.69 -1.89 16.90
N ASP A 64 17.94 -2.31 17.06
CA ASP A 64 18.87 -1.57 17.93
C ASP A 64 19.00 -0.11 17.50
N ARG A 65 19.02 0.82 18.47
CA ARG A 65 19.09 2.26 18.20
C ARG A 65 20.28 2.66 17.32
N LYS A 66 21.41 1.95 17.46
CA LYS A 66 22.63 2.24 16.67
C LYS A 66 22.42 1.83 15.21
N GLU A 67 21.76 0.70 14.97
CA GLU A 67 21.45 0.26 13.61
C GLU A 67 20.35 1.14 12.99
N ALA A 68 19.33 1.53 13.74
CA ALA A 68 18.27 2.41 13.25
C ALA A 68 18.79 3.76 12.74
N ARG A 69 19.86 4.31 13.32
CA ARG A 69 20.50 5.55 12.85
C ARG A 69 21.13 5.43 11.46
N LYS A 70 21.39 4.23 10.98
CA LYS A 70 21.92 3.95 9.64
C LYS A 70 20.81 3.84 8.59
N MET A 71 19.55 3.95 8.98
CA MET A 71 18.37 3.78 8.15
C MET A 71 17.56 5.07 8.07
N ASP A 72 17.04 5.38 6.88
CA ASP A 72 15.96 6.36 6.75
C ASP A 72 14.67 5.81 7.37
N LEU A 73 13.72 6.69 7.68
CA LEU A 73 12.47 6.31 8.36
C LEU A 73 11.67 5.26 7.57
N TYR A 74 11.63 5.36 6.22
CA TYR A 74 10.94 4.36 5.42
C TYR A 74 11.53 2.96 5.56
N THR A 75 12.86 2.84 5.70
CA THR A 75 13.54 1.56 5.95
C THR A 75 13.25 1.06 7.37
N GLN A 76 13.14 1.94 8.36
CA GLN A 76 12.75 1.57 9.72
C GLN A 76 11.33 0.97 9.74
N TYR A 77 10.38 1.58 9.02
CA TYR A 77 9.04 1.01 8.85
C TYR A 77 9.08 -0.36 8.16
N ALA A 78 9.88 -0.50 7.08
CA ALA A 78 10.03 -1.76 6.37
C ALA A 78 10.50 -2.90 7.27
N VAL A 79 11.55 -2.66 8.06
CA VAL A 79 12.08 -3.66 9.00
C VAL A 79 11.07 -4.01 10.09
N ALA A 80 10.33 -3.02 10.60
CA ALA A 80 9.34 -3.24 11.64
C ALA A 80 8.17 -4.11 11.13
N VAL A 81 7.60 -3.79 9.97
CA VAL A 81 6.49 -4.59 9.41
C VAL A 81 6.94 -5.98 8.95
N ALA A 82 8.19 -6.12 8.46
CA ALA A 82 8.75 -7.42 8.12
C ALA A 82 8.90 -8.31 9.36
N LYS A 83 9.37 -7.75 10.49
CA LYS A 83 9.45 -8.47 11.77
C LYS A 83 8.09 -8.95 12.25
N GLU A 84 7.08 -8.10 12.20
CA GLU A 84 5.71 -8.48 12.56
C GLU A 84 5.22 -9.62 11.64
N ALA A 85 5.36 -9.47 10.31
CA ALA A 85 4.87 -10.45 9.35
C ALA A 85 5.57 -11.81 9.47
N VAL A 86 6.91 -11.84 9.65
CA VAL A 86 7.66 -13.07 9.85
C VAL A 86 7.25 -13.75 11.15
N SER A 87 7.11 -12.98 12.24
CA SER A 87 6.63 -13.52 13.52
C SER A 87 5.21 -14.07 13.40
N ASP A 88 4.30 -13.31 12.76
CA ASP A 88 2.90 -13.71 12.57
C ASP A 88 2.76 -14.98 11.70
N SER A 89 3.66 -15.17 10.73
CA SER A 89 3.65 -16.36 9.87
C SER A 89 4.06 -17.64 10.60
N GLY A 90 4.68 -17.54 11.76
CA GLY A 90 5.25 -18.68 12.49
C GLY A 90 6.41 -19.36 11.74
N LEU A 91 7.05 -18.67 10.80
CA LEU A 91 8.19 -19.19 10.05
C LEU A 91 9.40 -19.38 10.97
N ASP A 92 9.86 -20.61 11.13
CA ASP A 92 11.05 -20.94 11.90
C ASP A 92 12.28 -20.93 11.01
N VAL A 93 12.95 -19.76 10.96
CA VAL A 93 14.10 -19.54 10.06
C VAL A 93 15.26 -20.52 10.27
N GLU A 94 15.37 -21.17 11.44
CA GLU A 94 16.41 -22.18 11.71
C GLU A 94 16.12 -23.54 11.02
N LYS A 95 14.87 -23.76 10.63
CA LYS A 95 14.43 -25.00 9.97
C LYS A 95 14.23 -24.88 8.47
N GLU A 96 14.33 -23.64 7.96
CA GLU A 96 14.04 -23.35 6.56
C GLU A 96 15.30 -23.36 5.67
N ASP A 97 15.11 -23.65 4.39
CA ASP A 97 16.15 -23.40 3.38
C ASP A 97 16.18 -21.91 3.03
N LEU A 98 17.08 -21.17 3.66
CA LEU A 98 17.22 -19.73 3.48
C LEU A 98 17.54 -19.31 2.04
N ASN A 99 18.07 -20.24 1.19
CA ASN A 99 18.30 -19.97 -0.23
C ASN A 99 16.98 -19.93 -1.04
N ARG A 100 15.90 -20.41 -0.44
CA ARG A 100 14.57 -20.46 -1.05
C ARG A 100 13.62 -19.38 -0.49
N ILE A 101 14.12 -18.50 0.39
CA ILE A 101 13.36 -17.38 0.95
C ILE A 101 13.90 -16.09 0.35
N GLY A 102 13.03 -15.36 -0.34
CA GLY A 102 13.34 -14.07 -0.97
C GLY A 102 12.73 -12.87 -0.26
N VAL A 103 13.15 -11.68 -0.70
CA VAL A 103 12.59 -10.39 -0.26
C VAL A 103 12.36 -9.53 -1.48
N ILE A 104 11.11 -9.15 -1.74
CA ILE A 104 10.74 -8.17 -2.76
C ILE A 104 9.94 -7.07 -2.06
N PHE A 105 10.60 -5.94 -1.81
CA PHE A 105 10.05 -4.90 -0.95
C PHE A 105 10.33 -3.52 -1.53
N GLY A 106 9.27 -2.77 -1.88
CA GLY A 106 9.38 -1.56 -2.65
C GLY A 106 9.25 -0.27 -1.82
N ALA A 107 9.75 0.82 -2.40
CA ALA A 107 9.46 2.19 -2.00
C ALA A 107 9.31 3.04 -3.27
N GLY A 108 8.29 3.90 -3.31
CA GLY A 108 8.02 4.75 -4.47
C GLY A 108 9.01 5.91 -4.60
N ILE A 109 9.39 6.48 -3.47
CA ILE A 109 10.31 7.63 -3.37
C ILE A 109 11.59 7.23 -2.62
N GLY A 110 11.47 6.46 -1.55
CA GLY A 110 12.60 6.07 -0.70
C GLY A 110 13.05 7.17 0.24
N GLY A 111 14.38 7.31 0.45
CA GLY A 111 14.97 8.17 1.48
C GLY A 111 15.01 9.66 1.12
N ILE A 112 13.90 10.26 0.74
CA ILE A 112 13.82 11.68 0.36
C ILE A 112 14.20 12.61 1.52
N HIS A 113 13.86 12.24 2.76
CA HIS A 113 14.23 13.01 3.94
C HIS A 113 15.75 13.05 4.13
N THR A 114 16.40 11.89 4.05
CA THR A 114 17.86 11.81 4.10
C THR A 114 18.52 12.65 3.00
N PHE A 115 17.96 12.60 1.77
CA PHE A 115 18.46 13.42 0.65
C PHE A 115 18.34 14.92 0.95
N GLU A 116 17.17 15.35 1.42
CA GLU A 116 16.89 16.75 1.75
C GLU A 116 17.85 17.26 2.83
N GLU A 117 18.03 16.51 3.91
CA GLU A 117 18.94 16.89 5.00
C GLU A 117 20.40 16.99 4.55
N GLU A 118 20.93 15.96 3.90
CA GLU A 118 22.34 15.90 3.52
C GLU A 118 22.70 16.99 2.48
N VAL A 119 21.83 17.16 1.48
CA VAL A 119 22.02 18.20 0.44
C VAL A 119 21.80 19.59 1.02
N GLY A 120 20.76 19.78 1.83
CA GLY A 120 20.48 21.04 2.51
C GLY A 120 21.64 21.46 3.42
N ASN A 121 22.17 20.54 4.22
CA ASN A 121 23.32 20.79 5.09
C ASN A 121 24.56 21.20 4.30
N TYR A 122 24.84 20.52 3.19
CA TYR A 122 25.98 20.92 2.32
C TYR A 122 25.83 22.34 1.78
N TYR A 123 24.64 22.70 1.27
CA TYR A 123 24.44 24.05 0.72
C TYR A 123 24.39 25.15 1.77
N THR A 124 23.99 24.85 2.99
CA THR A 124 23.97 25.79 4.11
C THR A 124 25.35 26.02 4.72
N HIS A 125 26.25 25.03 4.65
CA HIS A 125 27.56 25.05 5.30
C HIS A 125 28.71 24.79 4.30
N LYS A 126 28.66 25.39 3.11
CA LYS A 126 29.67 25.23 2.04
C LYS A 126 31.09 25.54 2.49
N GLU A 127 31.24 26.43 3.45
CA GLU A 127 32.54 26.86 4.01
C GLU A 127 33.26 25.72 4.74
N ILE A 128 32.55 24.69 5.20
CA ILE A 128 33.16 23.54 5.88
C ILE A 128 33.68 22.51 4.87
N GLY A 129 33.28 22.62 3.60
CA GLY A 129 33.56 21.64 2.56
C GLY A 129 32.57 20.47 2.52
N PRO A 130 32.76 19.53 1.60
CA PRO A 130 31.79 18.43 1.39
C PRO A 130 31.88 17.38 2.51
N LYS A 131 31.05 17.55 3.50
CA LYS A 131 30.85 16.57 4.59
C LYS A 131 29.48 15.93 4.44
N PHE A 132 29.44 14.68 3.97
CA PHE A 132 28.23 13.86 3.89
C PHE A 132 28.31 12.71 4.89
N ASN A 133 27.14 12.26 5.35
CA ASN A 133 27.05 11.06 6.18
C ASN A 133 27.54 9.85 5.38
N PRO A 134 28.42 8.98 5.92
CA PRO A 134 28.85 7.75 5.23
C PRO A 134 27.71 6.82 4.80
N PHE A 135 26.56 6.92 5.47
CA PHE A 135 25.36 6.16 5.15
C PHE A 135 24.38 6.93 4.23
N PHE A 136 24.74 8.11 3.71
CA PHE A 136 23.85 8.92 2.89
C PHE A 136 23.25 8.13 1.73
N ILE A 137 24.09 7.54 0.88
CA ILE A 137 23.60 6.77 -0.27
C ILE A 137 22.81 5.53 0.17
N PRO A 138 23.30 4.66 1.06
CA PRO A 138 22.52 3.52 1.54
C PRO A 138 21.17 3.89 2.19
N LYS A 139 21.08 5.03 2.87
CA LYS A 139 19.81 5.50 3.47
C LYS A 139 18.82 6.00 2.42
N MET A 140 19.33 6.57 1.31
CA MET A 140 18.51 7.23 0.30
C MET A 140 17.89 6.25 -0.71
N ILE A 141 18.65 5.24 -1.16
CA ILE A 141 18.23 4.37 -2.27
C ILE A 141 17.04 3.46 -1.88
N SER A 142 16.11 3.31 -2.82
CA SER A 142 14.81 2.66 -2.57
C SER A 142 14.88 1.15 -2.35
N ASP A 143 15.98 0.49 -2.73
CA ASP A 143 16.16 -0.96 -2.62
C ASP A 143 16.72 -1.42 -1.27
N ILE A 144 17.22 -0.50 -0.46
CA ILE A 144 17.91 -0.86 0.78
C ILE A 144 17.00 -1.52 1.81
N ALA A 145 15.70 -1.23 1.78
CA ALA A 145 14.73 -1.88 2.65
C ALA A 145 14.72 -3.41 2.43
N ALA A 146 14.68 -3.86 1.17
CA ALA A 146 14.77 -5.28 0.82
C ALA A 146 16.11 -5.89 1.27
N GLY A 147 17.21 -5.15 1.07
CA GLY A 147 18.55 -5.54 1.52
C GLY A 147 18.64 -5.70 3.04
N GLN A 148 18.11 -4.75 3.81
CA GLN A 148 18.13 -4.79 5.28
C GLN A 148 17.32 -5.97 5.83
N ILE A 149 16.15 -6.25 5.28
CA ILE A 149 15.32 -7.40 5.68
C ILE A 149 16.08 -8.71 5.40
N SER A 150 16.69 -8.85 4.21
CA SER A 150 17.47 -9.99 3.83
C SER A 150 18.67 -10.22 4.77
N ILE A 151 19.44 -9.17 5.07
CA ILE A 151 20.58 -9.23 5.98
C ILE A 151 20.15 -9.66 7.38
N MET A 152 19.04 -9.13 7.87
CA MET A 152 18.55 -9.40 9.23
C MET A 152 18.20 -10.88 9.46
N TYR A 153 17.67 -11.56 8.44
CA TYR A 153 17.23 -12.95 8.55
C TYR A 153 18.15 -13.95 7.86
N GLY A 154 19.15 -13.51 7.09
CA GLY A 154 19.99 -14.36 6.28
C GLY A 154 19.25 -14.98 5.09
N PHE A 155 18.25 -14.30 4.52
CA PHE A 155 17.53 -14.78 3.35
C PHE A 155 18.36 -14.56 2.07
N HIS A 156 18.62 -15.63 1.33
CA HIS A 156 19.49 -15.64 0.15
C HIS A 156 18.74 -15.87 -1.17
N GLY A 157 17.40 -15.95 -1.13
CA GLY A 157 16.57 -16.04 -2.33
C GLY A 157 16.54 -14.72 -3.13
N PRO A 158 15.64 -14.57 -4.11
CA PRO A 158 15.52 -13.33 -4.89
C PRO A 158 15.37 -12.11 -3.98
N ASN A 159 16.18 -11.06 -4.21
CA ASN A 159 16.18 -9.86 -3.38
C ASN A 159 16.30 -8.62 -4.27
N TYR A 160 15.25 -7.81 -4.33
CA TYR A 160 15.22 -6.53 -5.04
C TYR A 160 14.01 -5.69 -4.64
N ALA A 161 13.98 -4.44 -5.07
CA ALA A 161 12.86 -3.55 -4.91
C ALA A 161 12.15 -3.29 -6.24
N THR A 162 10.84 -3.17 -6.19
CA THR A 162 10.03 -2.57 -7.26
C THR A 162 9.97 -1.06 -7.06
N CYS A 163 9.82 -0.31 -8.15
CA CYS A 163 9.57 1.12 -8.14
C CYS A 163 8.64 1.50 -9.28
N SER A 164 7.38 1.76 -8.97
CA SER A 164 6.32 2.17 -9.90
C SER A 164 5.38 3.19 -9.24
N ALA A 165 5.98 4.20 -8.62
CA ALA A 165 5.28 5.22 -7.85
C ALA A 165 4.30 4.59 -6.83
N PHE A 166 3.00 4.88 -6.94
CA PHE A 166 2.02 4.40 -5.96
C PHE A 166 1.58 2.94 -6.17
N ALA A 167 1.92 2.34 -7.33
CA ALA A 167 1.69 0.93 -7.59
C ALA A 167 2.81 0.00 -7.06
N THR A 168 3.84 0.57 -6.46
CA THR A 168 5.08 -0.09 -6.08
C THR A 168 4.88 -1.36 -5.26
N SER A 169 4.18 -1.31 -4.14
CA SER A 169 4.04 -2.49 -3.28
C SER A 169 3.08 -3.53 -3.85
N THR A 170 2.10 -3.14 -4.66
CA THR A 170 1.28 -4.12 -5.41
C THR A 170 2.12 -4.83 -6.46
N ASN A 171 3.03 -4.14 -7.16
CA ASN A 171 3.98 -4.78 -8.07
C ASN A 171 4.94 -5.71 -7.32
N ALA A 172 5.40 -5.34 -6.11
CA ALA A 172 6.21 -6.22 -5.28
C ALA A 172 5.47 -7.55 -4.98
N ILE A 173 4.21 -7.47 -4.59
CA ILE A 173 3.34 -8.63 -4.33
C ILE A 173 3.15 -9.44 -5.62
N ALA A 174 2.91 -8.79 -6.76
CA ALA A 174 2.74 -9.46 -8.06
C ALA A 174 4.00 -10.22 -8.48
N ASP A 175 5.18 -9.60 -8.32
CA ASP A 175 6.45 -10.24 -8.63
C ASP A 175 6.74 -11.42 -7.70
N ALA A 176 6.49 -11.25 -6.40
CA ALA A 176 6.63 -12.32 -5.41
C ALA A 176 5.72 -13.52 -5.74
N PHE A 177 4.45 -13.25 -6.05
CA PHE A 177 3.50 -14.25 -6.51
C PHE A 177 4.02 -15.01 -7.73
N ASN A 178 4.47 -14.27 -8.75
CA ASN A 178 5.00 -14.85 -9.99
C ASN A 178 6.25 -15.73 -9.75
N LEU A 179 7.16 -15.28 -8.91
CA LEU A 179 8.38 -16.08 -8.63
C LEU A 179 8.07 -17.35 -7.83
N ILE A 180 7.13 -17.29 -6.88
CA ILE A 180 6.75 -18.48 -6.12
C ILE A 180 5.98 -19.46 -7.01
N ARG A 181 4.99 -19.03 -7.78
CA ARG A 181 4.20 -19.92 -8.65
C ARG A 181 5.04 -20.59 -9.75
N LEU A 182 6.14 -19.94 -10.14
CA LEU A 182 7.13 -20.49 -11.07
C LEU A 182 8.21 -21.37 -10.36
N GLY A 183 8.09 -21.58 -9.04
CA GLY A 183 9.01 -22.40 -8.29
C GLY A 183 10.41 -21.82 -8.09
N LYS A 184 10.58 -20.48 -8.17
CA LYS A 184 11.87 -19.79 -7.98
C LYS A 184 12.17 -19.50 -6.51
N ALA A 185 11.16 -19.45 -5.65
CA ALA A 185 11.26 -19.34 -4.21
C ALA A 185 10.13 -20.16 -3.57
N ASN A 186 10.28 -20.52 -2.29
CA ASN A 186 9.21 -21.13 -1.50
C ASN A 186 8.46 -20.08 -0.67
N VAL A 187 9.18 -19.08 -0.20
CA VAL A 187 8.65 -17.97 0.61
C VAL A 187 9.23 -16.65 0.11
N ILE A 188 8.44 -15.61 0.06
CA ILE A 188 8.90 -14.24 -0.20
C ILE A 188 8.27 -13.28 0.80
N VAL A 189 9.13 -12.52 1.47
CA VAL A 189 8.74 -11.34 2.26
C VAL A 189 8.47 -10.21 1.29
N SER A 190 7.23 -9.75 1.16
CA SER A 190 6.83 -8.79 0.14
C SER A 190 5.98 -7.67 0.70
N GLY A 191 6.12 -6.49 0.13
CA GLY A 191 5.36 -5.32 0.52
C GLY A 191 6.00 -4.02 0.11
N GLY A 192 5.81 -3.00 0.92
CA GLY A 192 6.41 -1.69 0.69
C GLY A 192 6.27 -0.76 1.89
N SER A 193 7.12 0.26 1.91
CA SER A 193 7.10 1.32 2.91
C SER A 193 7.41 2.67 2.30
N GLU A 194 6.94 3.74 2.94
CA GLU A 194 7.18 5.11 2.52
C GLU A 194 7.18 6.07 3.71
N ALA A 195 8.03 7.10 3.66
CA ALA A 195 8.11 8.14 4.68
C ALA A 195 8.49 9.47 4.03
N ALA A 196 7.53 10.07 3.31
CA ALA A 196 7.77 11.28 2.49
C ALA A 196 7.11 12.55 3.07
N ILE A 197 6.59 12.51 4.31
CA ILE A 197 5.96 13.67 4.97
C ILE A 197 7.06 14.59 5.53
N PHE A 198 7.80 15.22 4.62
CA PHE A 198 8.87 16.16 4.89
C PHE A 198 8.77 17.33 3.91
N PRO A 199 9.49 18.44 4.11
CA PRO A 199 9.35 19.65 3.27
C PRO A 199 9.42 19.38 1.76
N ALA A 200 10.38 18.59 1.29
CA ALA A 200 10.52 18.27 -0.13
C ALA A 200 9.35 17.46 -0.67
N GLY A 201 8.88 16.46 0.08
CA GLY A 201 7.73 15.63 -0.30
C GLY A 201 6.44 16.44 -0.35
N VAL A 202 6.08 17.11 0.75
CA VAL A 202 4.86 17.93 0.84
C VAL A 202 4.91 19.10 -0.15
N GLY A 203 6.04 19.80 -0.25
CA GLY A 203 6.23 20.91 -1.18
C GLY A 203 6.11 20.47 -2.64
N GLY A 204 6.69 19.33 -2.99
CA GLY A 204 6.61 18.77 -4.33
C GLY A 204 5.17 18.44 -4.76
N PHE A 205 4.41 17.75 -3.90
CA PHE A 205 3.00 17.44 -4.18
C PHE A 205 2.10 18.69 -4.12
N ASN A 206 2.39 19.67 -3.25
CA ASN A 206 1.68 20.97 -3.27
C ASN A 206 1.91 21.74 -4.59
N ALA A 207 3.12 21.69 -5.15
CA ALA A 207 3.45 22.34 -6.41
C ALA A 207 2.64 21.76 -7.59
N MET A 208 2.28 20.48 -7.52
CA MET A 208 1.42 19.81 -8.51
C MET A 208 -0.08 19.98 -8.23
N HIS A 209 -0.48 20.69 -7.18
CA HIS A 209 -1.87 20.77 -6.74
C HIS A 209 -2.55 19.41 -6.50
N ALA A 210 -1.77 18.43 -6.05
CA ALA A 210 -2.25 17.06 -5.84
C ALA A 210 -2.84 16.84 -4.44
N LEU A 211 -2.44 17.65 -3.45
CA LEU A 211 -2.86 17.51 -2.06
C LEU A 211 -4.11 18.34 -1.77
N SER A 212 -4.96 17.80 -0.90
CA SER A 212 -6.04 18.59 -0.28
C SER A 212 -5.47 19.76 0.51
N THR A 213 -6.18 20.89 0.48
CA THR A 213 -5.84 22.08 1.25
C THR A 213 -6.88 22.41 2.33
N ARG A 214 -7.68 21.42 2.72
CA ARG A 214 -8.71 21.54 3.77
C ARG A 214 -8.09 21.55 5.17
N ASN A 215 -7.28 22.58 5.45
CA ASN A 215 -6.53 22.72 6.70
C ASN A 215 -7.42 22.88 7.94
N ASP A 216 -8.66 23.36 7.78
CA ASP A 216 -9.59 23.59 8.88
C ASP A 216 -10.17 22.29 9.44
N GLU A 217 -10.29 21.25 8.60
CA GLU A 217 -10.87 19.95 8.96
C GLU A 217 -10.05 18.78 8.40
N PRO A 218 -8.81 18.58 8.89
CA PRO A 218 -7.92 17.52 8.35
C PRO A 218 -8.56 16.13 8.32
N SER A 219 -9.28 15.75 9.37
CA SER A 219 -9.92 14.43 9.48
C SER A 219 -11.04 14.18 8.44
N LYS A 220 -11.53 15.24 7.81
CA LYS A 220 -12.58 15.19 6.77
C LYS A 220 -12.04 15.44 5.36
N ALA A 221 -10.74 15.69 5.21
CA ALA A 221 -10.17 16.11 3.95
C ALA A 221 -10.09 14.98 2.90
N SER A 222 -9.74 13.75 3.30
CA SER A 222 -9.84 12.60 2.40
C SER A 222 -11.29 12.12 2.35
N ARG A 223 -11.93 12.38 1.21
CA ARG A 223 -13.36 12.09 0.96
C ARG A 223 -13.58 11.49 -0.43
N PRO A 224 -13.04 10.29 -0.69
CA PRO A 224 -13.15 9.66 -1.99
C PRO A 224 -14.59 9.59 -2.47
N PHE A 225 -14.79 9.84 -3.77
CA PHE A 225 -16.08 9.86 -4.46
C PHE A 225 -17.06 10.98 -4.07
N SER A 226 -16.72 11.87 -3.16
CA SER A 226 -17.55 13.04 -2.82
C SER A 226 -17.30 14.19 -3.80
N ALA A 227 -18.32 14.98 -4.14
CA ALA A 227 -18.18 16.12 -5.06
C ALA A 227 -17.20 17.18 -4.54
N SER A 228 -17.16 17.38 -3.23
CA SER A 228 -16.32 18.40 -2.57
C SER A 228 -14.86 17.95 -2.32
N ARG A 229 -14.42 16.80 -2.86
CA ARG A 229 -13.03 16.33 -2.77
C ARG A 229 -12.08 17.26 -3.52
N ASP A 230 -10.91 17.51 -2.98
CA ASP A 230 -9.95 18.51 -3.51
C ASP A 230 -8.50 18.00 -3.62
N GLY A 231 -8.27 16.71 -3.46
CA GLY A 231 -6.95 16.09 -3.51
C GLY A 231 -6.74 15.04 -2.42
N PHE A 232 -5.62 14.36 -2.47
CA PHE A 232 -5.30 13.32 -1.48
C PHE A 232 -4.60 13.91 -0.23
N ILE A 233 -4.59 13.15 0.85
CA ILE A 233 -3.76 13.40 2.03
C ILE A 233 -2.55 12.48 1.96
N MET A 234 -1.33 13.00 2.13
CA MET A 234 -0.15 12.15 2.26
C MET A 234 -0.21 11.31 3.53
N GLY A 235 0.09 10.03 3.38
CA GLY A 235 0.30 9.11 4.48
C GLY A 235 1.72 8.53 4.46
N GLU A 236 2.11 7.92 5.58
CA GLU A 236 3.38 7.22 5.73
C GLU A 236 3.17 5.89 6.46
N GLY A 237 4.17 5.00 6.38
CA GLY A 237 4.13 3.71 7.03
C GLY A 237 4.61 2.58 6.13
N GLY A 238 4.13 1.38 6.39
CA GLY A 238 4.47 0.19 5.62
C GLY A 238 3.48 -0.94 5.82
N GLY A 239 3.51 -1.88 4.88
CA GLY A 239 2.81 -3.14 4.95
C GLY A 239 3.69 -4.28 4.43
N CYS A 240 3.56 -5.44 5.05
CA CYS A 240 4.31 -6.63 4.69
C CYS A 240 3.41 -7.86 4.72
N LEU A 241 3.55 -8.68 3.69
CA LEU A 241 2.93 -9.99 3.55
C LEU A 241 4.01 -11.05 3.43
N ILE A 242 3.80 -12.18 4.07
CA ILE A 242 4.58 -13.41 3.79
C ILE A 242 3.79 -14.21 2.76
N LEU A 243 4.30 -14.23 1.53
CA LEU A 243 3.76 -15.07 0.47
C LEU A 243 4.52 -16.40 0.47
N GLU A 244 3.78 -17.49 0.38
CA GLU A 244 4.33 -18.82 0.56
C GLU A 244 3.69 -19.82 -0.42
N GLU A 245 4.47 -20.75 -0.92
CA GLU A 245 3.98 -21.87 -1.72
C GLU A 245 3.06 -22.74 -0.86
N LEU A 246 1.91 -23.12 -1.38
CA LEU A 246 0.85 -23.80 -0.61
C LEU A 246 1.31 -25.09 0.06
N GLU A 247 1.99 -25.97 -0.67
CA GLU A 247 2.39 -27.27 -0.10
C GLU A 247 3.52 -27.09 0.95
N HIS A 248 4.37 -26.08 0.78
CA HIS A 248 5.34 -25.68 1.80
C HIS A 248 4.63 -25.19 3.07
N ALA A 249 3.63 -24.30 2.94
CA ALA A 249 2.83 -23.80 4.06
C ALA A 249 2.12 -24.93 4.81
N LYS A 250 1.50 -25.87 4.08
CA LYS A 250 0.81 -27.05 4.64
C LYS A 250 1.78 -27.96 5.38
N ALA A 251 2.95 -28.23 4.80
CA ALA A 251 3.94 -29.13 5.38
C ALA A 251 4.45 -28.67 6.75
N ARG A 252 4.55 -27.35 6.96
CA ARG A 252 4.92 -26.77 8.26
C ARG A 252 3.73 -26.43 9.18
N GLY A 253 2.50 -26.69 8.74
CA GLY A 253 1.27 -26.39 9.50
C GLY A 253 1.01 -24.88 9.65
N ALA A 254 1.35 -24.09 8.64
CA ALA A 254 1.18 -22.65 8.67
C ALA A 254 -0.32 -22.26 8.74
N LYS A 255 -0.58 -21.16 9.46
CA LYS A 255 -1.85 -20.44 9.35
C LYS A 255 -1.92 -19.80 7.94
N ILE A 256 -3.04 -19.96 7.26
CA ILE A 256 -3.28 -19.37 5.96
C ILE A 256 -4.38 -18.31 6.08
N TYR A 257 -4.08 -17.08 5.70
CA TYR A 257 -5.03 -15.97 5.70
C TYR A 257 -5.92 -15.96 4.47
N ALA A 258 -5.30 -16.10 3.30
CA ALA A 258 -5.96 -16.08 1.99
C ALA A 258 -5.03 -16.70 0.95
N GLU A 259 -5.55 -16.98 -0.23
CA GLU A 259 -4.78 -17.34 -1.42
C GLU A 259 -4.66 -16.14 -2.35
N VAL A 260 -3.48 -15.93 -2.95
CA VAL A 260 -3.32 -14.99 -4.04
C VAL A 260 -3.80 -15.69 -5.31
N ALA A 261 -4.90 -15.19 -5.88
CA ALA A 261 -5.56 -15.84 -7.01
C ALA A 261 -4.99 -15.38 -8.35
N GLY A 262 -4.67 -14.11 -8.48
CA GLY A 262 -4.12 -13.55 -9.71
C GLY A 262 -3.67 -12.13 -9.54
N VAL A 263 -2.89 -11.64 -10.51
CA VAL A 263 -2.35 -10.29 -10.54
C VAL A 263 -2.50 -9.68 -11.93
N GLY A 264 -2.71 -8.37 -11.98
CA GLY A 264 -2.79 -7.62 -13.23
C GLY A 264 -1.85 -6.43 -13.23
N MET A 265 -1.33 -6.10 -14.39
CA MET A 265 -0.54 -4.90 -14.64
C MET A 265 -0.99 -4.27 -15.95
N SER A 266 -1.01 -2.93 -16.02
CA SER A 266 -1.30 -2.18 -17.23
C SER A 266 -0.64 -0.81 -17.19
N ALA A 267 -0.74 -0.07 -18.28
CA ALA A 267 -0.33 1.32 -18.33
C ALA A 267 -1.47 2.19 -18.90
N ASP A 268 -1.65 3.39 -18.34
CA ASP A 268 -2.58 4.38 -18.91
C ASP A 268 -2.12 4.88 -20.28
N ALA A 269 -0.81 5.00 -20.49
CA ALA A 269 -0.18 5.57 -21.70
C ALA A 269 -0.84 6.90 -22.13
N HIS A 270 -1.17 7.75 -21.14
CA HIS A 270 -1.97 8.97 -21.34
C HIS A 270 -1.27 10.24 -20.87
N HIS A 271 -0.93 10.35 -19.59
CA HIS A 271 -0.36 11.54 -18.99
C HIS A 271 0.60 11.16 -17.85
N LEU A 272 1.55 12.07 -17.53
CA LEU A 272 2.57 11.81 -16.52
C LEU A 272 1.98 11.60 -15.11
N THR A 273 0.94 12.33 -14.74
CA THR A 273 0.38 12.34 -13.38
C THR A 273 -1.14 12.16 -13.31
N ALA A 274 -1.86 12.31 -14.42
CA ALA A 274 -3.31 12.16 -14.46
C ALA A 274 -3.72 10.77 -14.99
N SER A 275 -4.72 10.18 -14.37
CA SER A 275 -5.37 8.95 -14.87
C SER A 275 -6.03 9.18 -16.22
N HIS A 276 -6.16 8.13 -17.02
CA HIS A 276 -6.92 8.18 -18.25
C HIS A 276 -8.40 8.52 -17.94
N PRO A 277 -8.99 9.57 -18.55
CA PRO A 277 -10.32 10.06 -18.14
C PRO A 277 -11.45 9.04 -18.30
N GLU A 278 -11.31 8.11 -19.24
CA GLU A 278 -12.26 7.01 -19.43
C GLU A 278 -11.87 5.72 -18.67
N GLY A 279 -10.87 5.77 -17.81
CA GLY A 279 -10.46 4.64 -17.00
C GLY A 279 -9.84 3.46 -17.74
N LEU A 280 -9.25 3.69 -18.92
CA LEU A 280 -8.74 2.60 -19.76
C LEU A 280 -7.72 1.72 -19.03
N GLY A 281 -6.71 2.33 -18.40
CA GLY A 281 -5.68 1.57 -17.68
C GLY A 281 -6.24 0.85 -16.46
N ALA A 282 -7.14 1.48 -15.71
CA ALA A 282 -7.84 0.87 -14.58
C ALA A 282 -8.71 -0.32 -15.02
N LYS A 283 -9.40 -0.21 -16.14
CA LYS A 283 -10.16 -1.31 -16.75
C LYS A 283 -9.25 -2.46 -17.13
N LEU A 284 -8.19 -2.17 -17.88
CA LEU A 284 -7.26 -3.20 -18.37
C LEU A 284 -6.58 -3.96 -17.21
N VAL A 285 -6.18 -3.27 -16.14
CA VAL A 285 -5.50 -3.91 -15.02
C VAL A 285 -6.40 -4.88 -14.27
N MET A 286 -7.68 -4.53 -14.09
CA MET A 286 -8.67 -5.43 -13.47
C MET A 286 -8.98 -6.64 -14.37
N LEU A 287 -9.16 -6.43 -15.68
CA LEU A 287 -9.35 -7.53 -16.63
C LEU A 287 -8.15 -8.48 -16.67
N ASN A 288 -6.93 -7.94 -16.69
CA ASN A 288 -5.72 -8.75 -16.68
C ASN A 288 -5.59 -9.58 -15.38
N ALA A 289 -5.98 -9.01 -14.23
CA ALA A 289 -5.97 -9.73 -12.96
C ALA A 289 -7.02 -10.87 -12.94
N LEU A 290 -8.21 -10.61 -13.46
CA LEU A 290 -9.27 -11.63 -13.57
C LEU A 290 -8.89 -12.75 -14.55
N GLU A 291 -8.26 -12.41 -15.67
CA GLU A 291 -7.73 -13.39 -16.62
C GLU A 291 -6.64 -14.27 -15.98
N ASP A 292 -5.68 -13.66 -15.28
CA ASP A 292 -4.60 -14.38 -14.57
C ASP A 292 -5.15 -15.29 -13.46
N ALA A 293 -6.24 -14.89 -12.81
CA ALA A 293 -6.95 -15.67 -11.79
C ALA A 293 -7.88 -16.76 -12.39
N GLU A 294 -8.09 -16.77 -13.71
CA GLU A 294 -9.13 -17.59 -14.38
C GLU A 294 -10.50 -17.43 -13.71
N MET A 295 -10.89 -16.18 -13.39
CA MET A 295 -12.03 -15.85 -12.54
C MET A 295 -13.10 -15.05 -13.29
N ASP A 296 -14.37 -15.42 -13.11
CA ASP A 296 -15.50 -14.61 -13.60
C ASP A 296 -15.61 -13.33 -12.74
N PRO A 297 -15.79 -12.14 -13.33
CA PRO A 297 -16.04 -10.91 -12.57
C PRO A 297 -17.13 -11.03 -11.50
N LYS A 298 -18.12 -11.89 -11.70
CA LYS A 298 -19.22 -12.13 -10.74
C LYS A 298 -18.79 -12.80 -9.43
N GLU A 299 -17.59 -13.34 -9.37
CA GLU A 299 -17.05 -13.95 -8.16
C GLU A 299 -16.48 -12.92 -7.18
N VAL A 300 -16.23 -11.68 -7.64
CA VAL A 300 -15.66 -10.61 -6.79
C VAL A 300 -16.72 -10.04 -5.88
N ASP A 301 -16.46 -10.05 -4.58
CA ASP A 301 -17.34 -9.49 -3.56
C ASP A 301 -16.97 -8.08 -3.11
N TYR A 302 -15.68 -7.76 -3.16
CA TYR A 302 -15.13 -6.51 -2.64
C TYR A 302 -14.00 -5.98 -3.51
N ILE A 303 -14.01 -4.66 -3.74
CA ILE A 303 -12.92 -3.92 -4.36
C ILE A 303 -12.39 -2.87 -3.38
N ASN A 304 -11.14 -3.03 -2.94
CA ASN A 304 -10.39 -1.97 -2.30
C ASN A 304 -9.80 -1.10 -3.43
N VAL A 305 -10.40 0.07 -3.62
CA VAL A 305 -10.07 0.95 -4.73
C VAL A 305 -8.83 1.79 -4.47
N HIS A 306 -8.23 2.28 -5.56
CA HIS A 306 -7.21 3.32 -5.43
C HIS A 306 -7.79 4.57 -4.78
N GLY A 307 -8.93 5.07 -5.24
CA GLY A 307 -9.81 6.02 -4.58
C GLY A 307 -9.10 7.09 -3.74
N THR A 308 -8.35 7.99 -4.38
CA THR A 308 -7.43 8.91 -3.70
C THR A 308 -8.07 10.21 -3.24
N SER A 309 -9.36 10.40 -3.47
CA SER A 309 -10.04 11.69 -3.22
C SER A 309 -9.57 12.80 -4.19
N THR A 310 -9.18 12.41 -5.42
CA THR A 310 -8.84 13.34 -6.49
C THR A 310 -9.98 13.47 -7.49
N PRO A 311 -10.21 14.67 -8.06
CA PRO A 311 -11.36 14.91 -8.92
C PRO A 311 -11.45 13.94 -10.11
N VAL A 312 -10.37 13.74 -10.85
CA VAL A 312 -10.36 12.90 -12.06
C VAL A 312 -10.19 11.41 -11.73
N GLY A 313 -9.33 11.09 -10.76
CA GLY A 313 -8.99 9.70 -10.43
C GLY A 313 -10.18 8.88 -9.98
N ASP A 314 -11.00 9.44 -9.10
CA ASP A 314 -12.16 8.74 -8.54
C ASP A 314 -13.25 8.49 -9.61
N ILE A 315 -13.49 9.46 -10.52
CA ILE A 315 -14.42 9.29 -11.66
C ILE A 315 -13.91 8.18 -12.60
N SER A 316 -12.63 8.24 -12.94
CA SER A 316 -11.98 7.28 -13.85
C SER A 316 -12.11 5.85 -13.34
N GLU A 317 -11.84 5.64 -12.04
CA GLU A 317 -11.91 4.31 -11.42
C GLU A 317 -13.36 3.81 -11.31
N ALA A 318 -14.31 4.66 -10.92
CA ALA A 318 -15.73 4.30 -10.86
C ALA A 318 -16.28 3.87 -12.23
N LYS A 319 -15.91 4.58 -13.32
CA LYS A 319 -16.25 4.19 -14.69
C LYS A 319 -15.66 2.82 -15.05
N ALA A 320 -14.37 2.61 -14.77
CA ALA A 320 -13.70 1.35 -15.07
C ALA A 320 -14.36 0.16 -14.35
N ILE A 321 -14.74 0.32 -13.09
CA ILE A 321 -15.45 -0.72 -12.31
C ILE A 321 -16.78 -1.07 -13.00
N LYS A 322 -17.57 -0.09 -13.40
CA LYS A 322 -18.84 -0.35 -14.11
C LYS A 322 -18.63 -1.10 -15.42
N GLU A 323 -17.60 -0.76 -16.18
CA GLU A 323 -17.29 -1.42 -17.45
C GLU A 323 -16.80 -2.86 -17.29
N VAL A 324 -16.01 -3.14 -16.22
CA VAL A 324 -15.50 -4.50 -15.98
C VAL A 324 -16.57 -5.42 -15.41
N PHE A 325 -17.34 -4.92 -14.45
CA PHE A 325 -18.26 -5.77 -13.68
C PHE A 325 -19.72 -5.71 -14.18
N GLY A 326 -20.07 -4.76 -15.07
CA GLY A 326 -21.41 -4.63 -15.61
C GLY A 326 -22.48 -4.53 -14.50
N ASP A 327 -23.54 -5.31 -14.60
CA ASP A 327 -24.62 -5.32 -13.58
C ASP A 327 -24.12 -5.78 -12.20
N HIS A 328 -23.07 -6.62 -12.15
CA HIS A 328 -22.49 -7.09 -10.89
C HIS A 328 -21.79 -5.97 -10.10
N ALA A 329 -21.43 -4.86 -10.74
CA ALA A 329 -20.87 -3.68 -10.07
C ALA A 329 -21.78 -3.15 -8.94
N TYR A 330 -23.08 -3.34 -9.07
CA TYR A 330 -24.07 -2.91 -8.07
C TYR A 330 -24.27 -3.92 -6.92
N GLU A 331 -23.71 -5.11 -7.05
CA GLU A 331 -23.83 -6.19 -6.06
C GLU A 331 -22.60 -6.30 -5.14
N LEU A 332 -21.45 -5.80 -5.59
CA LEU A 332 -20.21 -5.84 -4.82
C LEU A 332 -20.03 -4.60 -3.94
N ASN A 333 -19.17 -4.70 -2.93
CA ASN A 333 -18.75 -3.55 -2.14
C ASN A 333 -17.53 -2.89 -2.75
N ILE A 334 -17.50 -1.58 -2.70
CA ILE A 334 -16.35 -0.73 -3.05
C ILE A 334 -15.98 0.06 -1.81
N SER A 335 -14.69 0.14 -1.45
CA SER A 335 -14.29 1.11 -0.43
C SER A 335 -12.86 1.61 -0.66
N SER A 336 -12.64 2.87 -0.28
CA SER A 336 -11.31 3.47 -0.20
C SER A 336 -10.88 3.61 1.25
N THR A 337 -9.96 2.76 1.67
CA THR A 337 -9.32 2.86 2.99
C THR A 337 -8.39 4.07 3.11
N LYS A 338 -8.02 4.71 1.98
CA LYS A 338 -7.30 5.99 1.98
C LYS A 338 -8.10 7.14 2.62
N SER A 339 -9.41 7.01 2.72
CA SER A 339 -10.23 7.95 3.51
C SER A 339 -9.80 8.02 4.98
N MET A 340 -9.21 6.95 5.50
CA MET A 340 -8.75 6.79 6.88
C MET A 340 -7.23 6.87 7.02
N THR A 341 -6.49 6.13 6.20
CA THR A 341 -5.03 6.04 6.27
C THR A 341 -4.30 7.20 5.59
N GLY A 342 -4.99 7.98 4.75
CA GLY A 342 -4.31 8.78 3.74
C GLY A 342 -3.67 7.91 2.66
N HIS A 343 -2.93 8.52 1.78
CA HIS A 343 -2.25 7.86 0.68
C HIS A 343 -0.80 7.54 1.06
N LEU A 344 -0.49 6.28 1.35
CA LEU A 344 0.85 5.85 1.76
C LEU A 344 1.83 5.69 0.59
N LEU A 345 1.54 6.28 -0.57
CA LEU A 345 2.40 6.29 -1.75
C LEU A 345 2.86 4.86 -2.14
N GLY A 346 4.16 4.60 -2.15
CA GLY A 346 4.70 3.28 -2.49
C GLY A 346 4.28 2.14 -1.54
N ALA A 347 3.85 2.45 -0.32
CA ALA A 347 3.35 1.47 0.64
C ALA A 347 1.84 1.18 0.50
N ALA A 348 1.10 2.00 -0.26
CA ALA A 348 -0.36 1.95 -0.33
C ALA A 348 -0.90 0.55 -0.65
N GLY A 349 -0.40 -0.08 -1.70
CA GLY A 349 -0.89 -1.39 -2.13
C GLY A 349 -0.68 -2.50 -1.12
N ALA A 350 0.38 -2.45 -0.31
CA ALA A 350 0.62 -3.45 0.73
C ALA A 350 -0.40 -3.33 1.87
N VAL A 351 -0.63 -2.13 2.40
CA VAL A 351 -1.60 -1.94 3.49
C VAL A 351 -3.04 -2.19 3.01
N GLU A 352 -3.35 -1.88 1.76
CA GLU A 352 -4.65 -2.15 1.14
C GLU A 352 -4.87 -3.64 0.84
N SER A 353 -3.81 -4.36 0.48
CA SER A 353 -3.81 -5.82 0.39
C SER A 353 -4.10 -6.46 1.75
N ILE A 354 -3.48 -5.98 2.82
CA ILE A 354 -3.75 -6.43 4.19
C ILE A 354 -5.22 -6.17 4.56
N ALA A 355 -5.74 -4.98 4.27
CA ALA A 355 -7.15 -4.66 4.52
C ALA A 355 -8.11 -5.59 3.74
N SER A 356 -7.79 -5.91 2.48
CA SER A 356 -8.56 -6.83 1.63
C SER A 356 -8.57 -8.26 2.17
N ILE A 357 -7.40 -8.76 2.61
CA ILE A 357 -7.24 -10.08 3.23
C ILE A 357 -8.04 -10.17 4.55
N LEU A 358 -7.98 -9.10 5.35
CA LEU A 358 -8.70 -9.05 6.63
C LEU A 358 -10.22 -8.94 6.42
N ALA A 359 -10.67 -8.30 5.33
CA ALA A 359 -12.08 -8.31 4.95
C ALA A 359 -12.57 -9.73 4.62
N ILE A 360 -11.78 -10.52 3.89
CA ILE A 360 -12.06 -11.95 3.64
C ILE A 360 -12.12 -12.73 4.96
N LYS A 361 -11.13 -12.55 5.81
CA LYS A 361 -11.03 -13.30 7.08
C LYS A 361 -12.19 -13.00 8.04
N ASN A 362 -12.61 -11.74 8.12
CA ASN A 362 -13.55 -11.29 9.15
C ASN A 362 -15.00 -11.11 8.63
N GLY A 363 -15.22 -11.17 7.32
CA GLY A 363 -16.55 -10.94 6.74
C GLY A 363 -17.07 -9.51 7.00
N ILE A 364 -16.17 -8.52 6.91
CA ILE A 364 -16.48 -7.10 7.13
C ILE A 364 -15.73 -6.29 6.07
N VAL A 365 -16.42 -5.40 5.37
CA VAL A 365 -15.82 -4.43 4.46
C VAL A 365 -15.64 -3.10 5.20
N PRO A 366 -14.41 -2.57 5.30
CA PRO A 366 -14.17 -1.28 5.94
C PRO A 366 -14.78 -0.13 5.12
N PRO A 367 -15.15 0.99 5.77
CA PRO A 367 -15.86 2.08 5.10
C PRO A 367 -14.95 2.98 4.25
N THR A 368 -15.59 3.70 3.32
CA THR A 368 -15.13 4.98 2.81
C THR A 368 -15.74 6.06 3.69
N ILE A 369 -14.97 6.74 4.51
CA ILE A 369 -15.48 7.78 5.42
C ILE A 369 -15.58 9.15 4.74
N ASN A 370 -16.28 10.09 5.40
CA ASN A 370 -16.37 11.51 5.06
C ASN A 370 -17.29 11.85 3.89
N HIS A 371 -18.12 10.95 3.42
CA HIS A 371 -19.17 11.30 2.47
C HIS A 371 -20.36 11.91 3.21
N GLU A 372 -20.78 13.10 2.81
CA GLU A 372 -21.94 13.81 3.36
C GLU A 372 -23.15 13.63 2.43
N GLU A 373 -24.35 13.62 3.02
CA GLU A 373 -25.59 13.52 2.24
C GLU A 373 -25.71 14.67 1.25
N GLY A 374 -25.88 14.34 -0.04
CA GLY A 374 -26.00 15.32 -1.11
C GLY A 374 -24.66 15.82 -1.68
N ASP A 375 -23.51 15.38 -1.16
CA ASP A 375 -22.18 15.70 -1.72
C ASP A 375 -21.84 14.78 -2.89
N ASN A 376 -22.72 14.76 -3.90
CA ASN A 376 -22.67 13.86 -5.05
C ASN A 376 -22.10 14.56 -6.29
N ASP A 377 -21.08 13.94 -6.90
CA ASP A 377 -20.51 14.33 -8.20
C ASP A 377 -21.40 13.79 -9.34
N GLU A 378 -21.81 14.64 -10.25
CA GLU A 378 -22.70 14.28 -11.37
C GLU A 378 -22.12 13.21 -12.31
N ASN A 379 -20.79 12.97 -12.26
CA ASN A 379 -20.09 11.99 -13.08
C ASN A 379 -19.89 10.64 -12.39
N ILE A 380 -20.39 10.49 -11.15
CA ILE A 380 -20.28 9.27 -10.36
C ILE A 380 -21.66 8.68 -10.13
N ASP A 381 -21.77 7.38 -10.35
CA ASP A 381 -23.00 6.62 -10.12
C ASP A 381 -23.09 6.16 -8.65
N TYR A 382 -23.98 6.76 -7.89
CA TYR A 382 -24.16 6.46 -6.46
C TYR A 382 -25.13 5.30 -6.18
N ASP A 383 -25.59 4.61 -7.21
CA ASP A 383 -26.20 3.30 -7.05
C ASP A 383 -25.15 2.21 -6.77
N LEU A 384 -23.85 2.50 -7.04
CA LEU A 384 -22.72 1.70 -6.59
C LEU A 384 -22.57 1.76 -5.06
N ASN A 385 -22.25 0.61 -4.46
CA ASN A 385 -22.06 0.53 -3.00
C ASN A 385 -20.63 0.91 -2.59
N PHE A 386 -20.36 2.19 -2.43
CA PHE A 386 -19.07 2.72 -1.95
C PHE A 386 -18.80 2.48 -0.47
N THR A 387 -19.65 1.76 0.24
CA THR A 387 -19.53 1.44 1.66
C THR A 387 -19.34 2.70 2.52
N PHE A 388 -20.16 3.73 2.27
CA PHE A 388 -19.99 5.04 2.90
C PHE A 388 -20.18 5.02 4.42
N ASN A 389 -19.23 5.66 5.12
CA ASN A 389 -19.22 6.05 6.52
C ASN A 389 -19.30 4.93 7.56
N LYS A 390 -19.77 3.75 7.21
CA LYS A 390 -19.90 2.60 8.13
C LYS A 390 -19.44 1.32 7.46
N ALA A 391 -18.66 0.54 8.20
CA ALA A 391 -18.29 -0.81 7.78
C ALA A 391 -19.55 -1.67 7.56
N GLN A 392 -19.50 -2.52 6.56
CA GLN A 392 -20.61 -3.42 6.21
C GLN A 392 -20.20 -4.88 6.46
N LYS A 393 -21.03 -5.59 7.23
CA LYS A 393 -20.90 -7.04 7.38
C LYS A 393 -21.34 -7.72 6.09
N ARG A 394 -20.46 -8.53 5.54
CA ARG A 394 -20.70 -9.26 4.31
C ARG A 394 -19.74 -10.45 4.25
N GLU A 395 -20.20 -11.60 3.81
CA GLU A 395 -19.28 -12.67 3.43
C GLU A 395 -18.45 -12.20 2.22
N VAL A 396 -17.13 -12.19 2.36
CA VAL A 396 -16.18 -11.83 1.32
C VAL A 396 -15.36 -13.07 1.00
N ASN A 397 -15.58 -13.65 -0.16
CA ASN A 397 -14.81 -14.80 -0.64
C ASN A 397 -13.68 -14.36 -1.58
N VAL A 398 -13.90 -13.27 -2.31
CA VAL A 398 -12.93 -12.70 -3.25
C VAL A 398 -12.85 -11.19 -3.05
N ALA A 399 -11.64 -10.69 -2.86
CA ALA A 399 -11.34 -9.27 -2.78
C ALA A 399 -10.27 -8.89 -3.80
N LEU A 400 -10.47 -7.76 -4.46
CA LEU A 400 -9.59 -7.18 -5.45
C LEU A 400 -9.04 -5.86 -4.91
N SER A 401 -7.74 -5.61 -5.06
CA SER A 401 -7.10 -4.36 -4.64
C SER A 401 -6.41 -3.68 -5.82
N ASN A 402 -6.76 -2.41 -6.06
CA ASN A 402 -6.24 -1.59 -7.14
C ASN A 402 -5.25 -0.54 -6.64
N THR A 403 -4.16 -0.34 -7.36
CA THR A 403 -3.25 0.80 -7.16
C THR A 403 -2.84 1.40 -8.51
N PHE A 404 -2.90 2.73 -8.60
CA PHE A 404 -2.56 3.49 -9.81
C PHE A 404 -1.49 4.53 -9.47
N GLY A 405 -0.39 4.54 -10.23
CA GLY A 405 0.77 5.38 -9.94
C GLY A 405 1.03 6.41 -11.04
N PHE A 406 1.69 7.50 -10.68
CA PHE A 406 2.24 8.45 -11.62
C PHE A 406 3.14 7.75 -12.64
N GLY A 407 3.10 8.19 -13.90
CA GLY A 407 3.66 7.47 -15.03
C GLY A 407 2.64 6.54 -15.71
N GLY A 408 1.41 6.46 -15.16
CA GLY A 408 0.34 5.60 -15.66
C GLY A 408 0.54 4.12 -15.26
N HIS A 409 1.28 3.86 -14.20
CA HIS A 409 1.50 2.50 -13.70
C HIS A 409 0.26 2.00 -12.95
N ASN A 410 -0.34 0.91 -13.42
CA ASN A 410 -1.48 0.30 -12.76
C ASN A 410 -1.14 -1.13 -12.35
N ALA A 411 -1.49 -1.48 -11.12
CA ALA A 411 -1.34 -2.83 -10.58
C ALA A 411 -2.59 -3.24 -9.82
N CYS A 412 -2.95 -4.51 -9.92
CA CYS A 412 -4.10 -5.12 -9.28
C CYS A 412 -3.72 -6.50 -8.73
N VAL A 413 -4.20 -6.84 -7.55
CA VAL A 413 -4.07 -8.16 -6.98
C VAL A 413 -5.43 -8.68 -6.51
N ILE A 414 -5.69 -9.95 -6.75
CA ILE A 414 -6.91 -10.65 -6.32
C ILE A 414 -6.55 -11.66 -5.23
N PHE A 415 -7.20 -11.53 -4.09
CA PHE A 415 -7.15 -12.47 -3.00
C PHE A 415 -8.47 -13.25 -2.93
N LYS A 416 -8.38 -14.54 -2.65
CA LYS A 416 -9.57 -15.37 -2.40
C LYS A 416 -9.44 -16.11 -1.07
N LYS A 417 -10.60 -16.43 -0.50
CA LYS A 417 -10.69 -17.27 0.68
C LYS A 417 -10.03 -18.62 0.40
N TYR A 418 -9.11 -19.00 1.27
CA TYR A 418 -8.46 -20.30 1.16
C TYR A 418 -9.49 -21.40 1.47
N ALA A 419 -9.56 -22.38 0.59
CA ALA A 419 -10.27 -23.63 0.78
C ALA A 419 -9.29 -24.79 0.59
N GLU A 420 -9.34 -25.77 1.51
CA GLU A 420 -8.51 -26.98 1.46
C GLU A 420 -8.76 -27.84 0.22
#